data_2c3eb225a2d4fbc96b876c332b654444
#
_entry.id   2c3eb225a2d4fbc96b876c332b654444
#
_cell.length_a   1.000
_cell.length_b   1.000
_cell.length_c   1.000
_cell.angle_alpha   90.00
_cell.angle_beta   90.00
_cell.angle_gamma   90.00
#
_symmetry.space_group_name_H-M   'P 1'
#
loop_
_entity.id
_entity.type
_entity.pdbx_description
1 polymer ?
#
loop_
_entity_poly.entity_id
_entity_poly.type
_entity_poly.pdbx_seq_one_letter_code
_entity_poly.pdbx_strand_id
1 'polypeptide(L)'
;EKEEYIAKNKQVIAEHVIPAYSEMISGLTKLLGCGRNDWGLCNYEDGKSYYEALVAYNTGTDFTVDELFQQIADARQEDVDICTTILASNPKLASMDIKLDSQLTDENAMIDHLKKAITKDFPKACDTTSEITHVDESLSEYLAPAFYITAPIDDYSTNRIYINNANNYTDLYYFTTLAHEGYPGHLYQTCLSYSYGYEPVRCLLSYPGYVEGWATYVEMMAYDYAGL
;
A
#
# COMPACT_ATOMS: atom_id res chain seq x y z
N GLU A 1 14.53 -31.16 14.83
CA GLU A 1 13.75 -30.85 13.60
C GLU A 1 13.77 -29.35 13.29
N LYS A 2 13.24 -28.44 14.18
CA LYS A 2 13.27 -26.97 13.96
C LYS A 2 14.70 -26.43 13.81
N GLU A 3 15.62 -26.83 14.66
CA GLU A 3 17.02 -26.42 14.60
C GLU A 3 17.72 -26.91 13.33
N GLU A 4 17.40 -28.11 12.89
CA GLU A 4 17.89 -28.67 11.64
C GLU A 4 17.44 -27.87 10.42
N TYR A 5 16.16 -27.48 10.37
CA TYR A 5 15.65 -26.62 9.31
C TYR A 5 16.29 -25.22 9.33
N ILE A 6 16.50 -24.64 10.51
CA ILE A 6 17.21 -23.37 10.65
C ILE A 6 18.64 -23.47 10.11
N ALA A 7 19.37 -24.53 10.49
CA ALA A 7 20.73 -24.75 10.01
C ALA A 7 20.77 -24.93 8.49
N LYS A 8 19.87 -25.75 7.95
CA LYS A 8 19.76 -25.98 6.49
C LYS A 8 19.39 -24.69 5.74
N ASN A 9 18.46 -23.88 6.27
CA ASN A 9 18.12 -22.61 5.68
C ASN A 9 19.31 -21.65 5.62
N LYS A 10 20.06 -21.51 6.72
CA LYS A 10 21.30 -20.71 6.76
C LYS A 10 22.32 -21.18 5.73
N GLN A 11 22.48 -22.50 5.61
CA GLN A 11 23.38 -23.07 4.62
C GLN A 11 22.94 -22.72 3.20
N VAL A 12 21.67 -22.92 2.86
CA VAL A 12 21.12 -22.61 1.53
C VAL A 12 21.28 -21.12 1.21
N ILE A 13 21.02 -20.25 2.19
CA ILE A 13 21.22 -18.80 2.00
C ILE A 13 22.70 -18.50 1.67
N ALA A 14 23.63 -19.05 2.45
CA ALA A 14 25.06 -18.79 2.26
C ALA A 14 25.62 -19.38 0.96
N GLU A 15 25.20 -20.59 0.57
CA GLU A 15 25.76 -21.32 -0.57
C GLU A 15 25.08 -21.02 -1.91
N HIS A 16 23.82 -20.53 -1.89
CA HIS A 16 23.04 -20.31 -3.11
C HIS A 16 22.48 -18.90 -3.24
N VAL A 17 21.81 -18.37 -2.18
CA VAL A 17 21.12 -17.08 -2.31
C VAL A 17 22.11 -15.92 -2.40
N ILE A 18 23.05 -15.84 -1.47
CA ILE A 18 24.08 -14.76 -1.48
C ILE A 18 24.94 -14.79 -2.74
N PRO A 19 25.47 -15.96 -3.20
CA PRO A 19 26.18 -16.02 -4.46
C PRO A 19 25.35 -15.62 -5.68
N ALA A 20 24.07 -15.99 -5.74
CA ALA A 20 23.17 -15.61 -6.83
C ALA A 20 22.98 -14.08 -6.89
N TYR A 21 22.77 -13.42 -5.75
CA TYR A 21 22.74 -11.95 -5.70
C TYR A 21 24.06 -11.32 -6.11
N SER A 22 25.19 -11.88 -5.69
CA SER A 22 26.52 -11.38 -6.06
C SER A 22 26.77 -11.49 -7.57
N GLU A 23 26.33 -12.58 -8.20
CA GLU A 23 26.41 -12.77 -9.64
C GLU A 23 25.51 -11.78 -10.37
N MET A 24 24.28 -11.57 -9.89
CA MET A 24 23.34 -10.59 -10.45
C MET A 24 23.89 -9.17 -10.37
N ILE A 25 24.42 -8.76 -9.21
CA ILE A 25 25.07 -7.45 -9.01
C ILE A 25 26.23 -7.29 -10.00
N SER A 26 27.09 -8.30 -10.12
CA SER A 26 28.23 -8.28 -11.06
C SER A 26 27.76 -8.16 -12.52
N GLY A 27 26.66 -8.87 -12.87
CA GLY A 27 26.06 -8.80 -14.19
C GLY A 27 25.49 -7.42 -14.50
N LEU A 28 24.69 -6.88 -13.59
CA LEU A 28 24.07 -5.55 -13.71
C LEU A 28 25.12 -4.43 -13.75
N THR A 29 26.18 -4.54 -12.94
CA THR A 29 27.27 -3.57 -12.94
C THR A 29 27.94 -3.43 -14.31
N LYS A 30 28.04 -4.52 -15.07
CA LYS A 30 28.58 -4.48 -16.43
C LYS A 30 27.67 -3.75 -17.42
N LEU A 31 26.39 -3.60 -17.08
CA LEU A 31 25.41 -2.88 -17.90
C LEU A 31 25.32 -1.39 -17.57
N LEU A 32 26.03 -0.92 -16.54
CA LEU A 32 26.08 0.51 -16.21
C LEU A 32 26.62 1.30 -17.40
N GLY A 33 25.87 2.31 -17.83
CA GLY A 33 26.21 3.15 -18.99
C GLY A 33 25.92 2.51 -20.34
N CYS A 34 25.41 1.27 -20.41
CA CYS A 34 24.98 0.63 -21.66
C CYS A 34 23.54 1.00 -22.06
N GLY A 35 22.83 1.72 -21.22
CA GLY A 35 21.45 2.15 -21.47
C GLY A 35 21.36 2.98 -22.74
N ARG A 36 20.35 2.69 -23.58
CA ARG A 36 20.06 3.40 -24.84
C ARG A 36 18.76 4.19 -24.78
N ASN A 37 18.12 4.18 -23.61
CA ASN A 37 16.80 4.76 -23.42
C ASN A 37 16.79 5.62 -22.15
N ASP A 38 17.03 6.92 -22.32
CA ASP A 38 17.07 7.88 -21.21
C ASP A 38 15.67 8.33 -20.75
N TRP A 39 14.63 8.11 -21.57
CA TRP A 39 13.28 8.65 -21.39
C TRP A 39 12.19 7.60 -21.23
N GLY A 40 12.56 6.34 -21.03
CA GLY A 40 11.60 5.26 -20.82
C GLY A 40 10.82 4.86 -22.09
N LEU A 41 9.55 4.55 -21.93
CA LEU A 41 8.73 3.96 -23.01
C LEU A 41 8.58 4.85 -24.24
N CYS A 42 8.67 6.17 -24.12
CA CYS A 42 8.49 7.09 -25.25
C CYS A 42 9.54 6.94 -26.36
N ASN A 43 10.67 6.27 -26.09
CA ASN A 43 11.71 6.02 -27.07
C ASN A 43 11.56 4.70 -27.84
N TYR A 44 10.54 3.91 -27.53
CA TYR A 44 10.21 2.70 -28.28
C TYR A 44 9.12 2.99 -29.32
N GLU A 45 9.17 2.31 -30.46
CA GLU A 45 8.21 2.49 -31.57
C GLU A 45 6.76 2.35 -31.09
N ASP A 46 6.48 1.32 -30.31
CA ASP A 46 5.14 1.05 -29.73
C ASP A 46 4.98 1.56 -28.29
N GLY A 47 5.93 2.34 -27.79
CA GLY A 47 5.97 2.72 -26.38
C GLY A 47 4.75 3.51 -25.92
N LYS A 48 4.20 4.38 -26.76
CA LYS A 48 2.98 5.14 -26.47
C LYS A 48 1.78 4.21 -26.35
N SER A 49 1.55 3.35 -27.34
CA SER A 49 0.40 2.42 -27.35
C SER A 49 0.48 1.44 -26.19
N TYR A 50 1.68 0.98 -25.85
CA TYR A 50 1.90 0.12 -24.68
C TYR A 50 1.57 0.86 -23.38
N TYR A 51 1.99 2.10 -23.22
CA TYR A 51 1.68 2.92 -22.05
C TYR A 51 0.17 3.17 -21.91
N GLU A 52 -0.51 3.51 -23.00
CA GLU A 52 -1.96 3.69 -23.04
C GLU A 52 -2.70 2.41 -22.62
N ALA A 53 -2.24 1.25 -23.12
CA ALA A 53 -2.79 -0.05 -22.72
C ALA A 53 -2.55 -0.35 -21.24
N LEU A 54 -1.37 -0.02 -20.70
CA LEU A 54 -1.08 -0.16 -19.26
C LEU A 54 -1.96 0.75 -18.41
N VAL A 55 -2.17 2.00 -18.83
CA VAL A 55 -3.04 2.94 -18.11
C VAL A 55 -4.47 2.39 -18.08
N ALA A 56 -5.04 2.00 -19.22
CA ALA A 56 -6.37 1.42 -19.29
C ALA A 56 -6.51 0.17 -18.40
N TYR A 57 -5.52 -0.73 -18.45
CA TYR A 57 -5.49 -1.92 -17.60
C TYR A 57 -5.45 -1.59 -16.11
N ASN A 58 -4.57 -0.66 -15.69
CA ASN A 58 -4.40 -0.34 -14.28
C ASN A 58 -5.55 0.48 -13.70
N THR A 59 -6.15 1.37 -14.50
CA THR A 59 -7.30 2.20 -14.04
C THR A 59 -8.63 1.49 -14.20
N GLY A 60 -8.70 0.47 -15.08
CA GLY A 60 -9.95 -0.21 -15.41
C GLY A 60 -10.94 0.68 -16.17
N THR A 61 -10.47 1.70 -16.90
CA THR A 61 -11.27 2.66 -17.64
C THR A 61 -10.89 2.69 -19.11
N ASP A 62 -11.79 3.18 -19.95
CA ASP A 62 -11.56 3.41 -21.39
C ASP A 62 -11.12 4.85 -21.69
N PHE A 63 -10.80 5.64 -20.68
CA PHE A 63 -10.32 7.00 -20.86
C PHE A 63 -8.91 7.00 -21.46
N THR A 64 -8.67 7.95 -22.33
CA THR A 64 -7.33 8.24 -22.82
C THR A 64 -6.45 8.80 -21.70
N VAL A 65 -5.14 8.76 -21.88
CA VAL A 65 -4.19 9.36 -20.93
C VAL A 65 -4.46 10.86 -20.75
N ASP A 66 -4.76 11.56 -21.83
CA ASP A 66 -5.04 13.01 -21.79
C ASP A 66 -6.34 13.31 -21.05
N GLU A 67 -7.38 12.51 -21.24
CA GLU A 67 -8.65 12.66 -20.50
C GLU A 67 -8.46 12.40 -19.00
N LEU A 68 -7.72 11.35 -18.63
CA LEU A 68 -7.41 11.07 -17.23
C LEU A 68 -6.57 12.20 -16.61
N PHE A 69 -5.57 12.69 -17.35
CA PHE A 69 -4.76 13.80 -16.90
C PHE A 69 -5.61 15.05 -16.63
N GLN A 70 -6.55 15.36 -17.53
CA GLN A 70 -7.45 16.50 -17.35
C GLN A 70 -8.38 16.30 -16.15
N GLN A 71 -8.97 15.11 -15.99
CA GLN A 71 -9.82 14.81 -14.83
C GLN A 71 -9.06 14.96 -13.51
N ILE A 72 -7.82 14.47 -13.44
CA ILE A 72 -6.97 14.61 -12.25
C ILE A 72 -6.64 16.09 -11.99
N ALA A 73 -6.35 16.84 -13.03
CA ALA A 73 -6.05 18.27 -12.92
C ALA A 73 -7.27 19.07 -12.41
N ASP A 74 -8.45 18.76 -12.94
CA ASP A 74 -9.70 19.42 -12.55
C ASP A 74 -10.07 19.07 -11.10
N ALA A 75 -10.02 17.79 -10.71
CA ALA A 75 -10.27 17.36 -9.33
C ALA A 75 -9.29 18.02 -8.34
N ARG A 76 -8.00 18.05 -8.70
CA ARG A 76 -6.98 18.73 -7.87
C ARG A 76 -7.27 20.22 -7.70
N GLN A 77 -7.72 20.90 -8.77
CA GLN A 77 -8.08 22.32 -8.70
C GLN A 77 -9.29 22.53 -7.79
N GLU A 78 -10.31 21.68 -7.90
CA GLU A 78 -11.49 21.72 -7.02
C GLU A 78 -11.09 21.54 -5.54
N ASP A 79 -10.24 20.58 -5.23
CA ASP A 79 -9.72 20.36 -3.87
C ASP A 79 -8.95 21.58 -3.34
N VAL A 80 -8.11 22.20 -4.18
CA VAL A 80 -7.37 23.43 -3.82
C VAL A 80 -8.34 24.58 -3.52
N ASP A 81 -9.39 24.74 -4.31
CA ASP A 81 -10.39 25.81 -4.14
C ASP A 81 -11.20 25.59 -2.86
N ILE A 82 -11.58 24.34 -2.57
CA ILE A 82 -12.24 23.93 -1.31
C ILE A 82 -11.34 24.22 -0.11
N CYS A 83 -10.10 23.76 -0.12
CA CYS A 83 -9.13 24.00 0.94
C CYS A 83 -8.91 25.49 1.17
N THR A 84 -8.75 26.26 0.10
CA THR A 84 -8.57 27.73 0.16
C THR A 84 -9.78 28.41 0.80
N THR A 85 -10.98 27.99 0.44
CA THR A 85 -12.24 28.52 1.00
C THR A 85 -12.37 28.22 2.49
N ILE A 86 -12.04 26.97 2.90
CA ILE A 86 -12.04 26.54 4.29
C ILE A 86 -11.04 27.36 5.12
N LEU A 87 -9.81 27.50 4.64
CA LEU A 87 -8.76 28.25 5.32
C LEU A 87 -9.06 29.77 5.38
N ALA A 88 -9.67 30.34 4.34
CA ALA A 88 -10.11 31.73 4.36
C ALA A 88 -11.22 31.96 5.40
N SER A 89 -12.13 30.98 5.55
CA SER A 89 -13.21 31.02 6.52
C SER A 89 -12.74 30.79 7.96
N ASN A 90 -11.69 29.99 8.13
CA ASN A 90 -11.12 29.65 9.43
C ASN A 90 -9.58 29.59 9.38
N PRO A 91 -8.89 30.74 9.39
CA PRO A 91 -7.42 30.78 9.28
C PRO A 91 -6.67 30.05 10.38
N LYS A 92 -7.30 29.76 11.51
CA LYS A 92 -6.67 29.03 12.62
C LYS A 92 -6.37 27.59 12.23
N LEU A 93 -7.09 27.01 11.28
CA LEU A 93 -6.83 25.63 10.82
C LEU A 93 -5.41 25.47 10.25
N ALA A 94 -4.87 26.52 9.62
CA ALA A 94 -3.51 26.47 9.06
C ALA A 94 -2.39 26.27 10.12
N SER A 95 -2.69 26.54 11.39
CA SER A 95 -1.73 26.39 12.50
C SER A 95 -2.20 25.39 13.57
N MET A 96 -3.25 24.62 13.27
CA MET A 96 -3.79 23.66 14.20
C MET A 96 -2.89 22.41 14.23
N ASP A 97 -2.43 22.06 15.43
CA ASP A 97 -1.72 20.79 15.67
C ASP A 97 -2.76 19.68 15.86
N ILE A 98 -2.98 18.90 14.83
CA ILE A 98 -3.94 17.81 14.84
C ILE A 98 -3.24 16.60 15.47
N LYS A 99 -3.77 16.15 16.62
CA LYS A 99 -3.23 15.00 17.35
C LYS A 99 -4.24 13.87 17.39
N LEU A 100 -3.73 12.67 17.24
CA LEU A 100 -4.49 11.46 17.49
C LEU A 100 -4.82 11.32 18.99
N ASP A 101 -5.91 10.60 19.31
CA ASP A 101 -6.26 10.29 20.71
C ASP A 101 -5.08 9.62 21.43
N SER A 102 -4.79 10.09 22.64
CA SER A 102 -3.69 9.58 23.46
C SER A 102 -3.81 8.09 23.85
N GLN A 103 -4.95 7.47 23.59
CA GLN A 103 -5.14 6.03 23.78
C GLN A 103 -4.66 5.19 22.58
N LEU A 104 -4.44 5.82 21.44
CA LEU A 104 -3.93 5.18 20.22
C LEU A 104 -2.41 5.34 20.16
N THR A 105 -1.73 4.71 21.10
CA THR A 105 -0.29 4.93 21.37
C THR A 105 0.64 4.01 20.60
N ASP A 106 0.10 2.92 20.05
CA ASP A 106 0.85 1.93 19.28
C ASP A 106 0.00 1.35 18.16
N GLU A 107 0.65 0.70 17.23
CA GLU A 107 0.03 0.18 16.01
C GLU A 107 -1.05 -0.88 16.30
N ASN A 108 -0.89 -1.68 17.34
CA ASN A 108 -1.90 -2.69 17.71
C ASN A 108 -3.16 -2.01 18.26
N ALA A 109 -2.99 -0.98 19.10
CA ALA A 109 -4.10 -0.18 19.60
C ALA A 109 -4.84 0.51 18.46
N MET A 110 -4.12 1.03 17.46
CA MET A 110 -4.68 1.63 16.26
C MET A 110 -5.49 0.61 15.43
N ILE A 111 -4.95 -0.57 15.17
CA ILE A 111 -5.63 -1.65 14.45
C ILE A 111 -6.89 -2.11 15.20
N ASP A 112 -6.81 -2.30 16.50
CA ASP A 112 -7.96 -2.70 17.32
C ASP A 112 -9.06 -1.64 17.35
N HIS A 113 -8.68 -0.37 17.35
CA HIS A 113 -9.61 0.75 17.23
C HIS A 113 -10.31 0.74 15.88
N LEU A 114 -9.53 0.65 14.77
CA LEU A 114 -10.06 0.58 13.41
C LEU A 114 -11.03 -0.58 13.24
N LYS A 115 -10.68 -1.79 13.71
CA LYS A 115 -11.58 -2.97 13.68
C LYS A 115 -12.93 -2.71 14.33
N LYS A 116 -12.96 -1.93 15.40
CA LYS A 116 -14.21 -1.56 16.09
C LYS A 116 -14.96 -0.47 15.35
N ALA A 117 -14.23 0.58 14.94
CA ALA A 117 -14.83 1.77 14.32
C ALA A 117 -15.53 1.44 13.00
N ILE A 118 -14.94 0.59 12.17
CA ILE A 118 -15.50 0.22 10.85
C ILE A 118 -16.80 -0.58 10.92
N THR A 119 -17.15 -1.15 12.07
CA THR A 119 -18.35 -2.01 12.18
C THR A 119 -19.68 -1.29 11.93
N LYS A 120 -19.68 0.05 11.99
CA LYS A 120 -20.86 0.88 11.70
C LYS A 120 -21.07 1.10 10.20
N ASP A 121 -19.99 1.03 9.41
CA ASP A 121 -20.00 1.43 7.99
C ASP A 121 -19.75 0.25 7.03
N PHE A 122 -19.16 -0.84 7.53
CA PHE A 122 -18.71 -1.97 6.71
C PHE A 122 -19.25 -3.31 7.25
N PRO A 123 -19.38 -4.33 6.39
CA PRO A 123 -19.67 -5.69 6.81
C PRO A 123 -18.70 -6.19 7.88
N LYS A 124 -19.15 -7.16 8.68
CA LYS A 124 -18.29 -7.76 9.70
C LYS A 124 -17.01 -8.30 9.05
N ALA A 125 -15.86 -7.91 9.60
CA ALA A 125 -14.57 -8.45 9.19
C ALA A 125 -14.52 -9.97 9.38
N CYS A 126 -13.74 -10.65 8.54
CA CYS A 126 -13.47 -12.07 8.69
C CYS A 126 -12.75 -12.34 10.01
N ASP A 127 -12.94 -13.54 10.53
CA ASP A 127 -12.26 -14.01 11.75
C ASP A 127 -10.83 -14.40 11.41
N THR A 128 -9.97 -13.39 11.27
CA THR A 128 -8.56 -13.52 10.91
C THR A 128 -7.69 -12.78 11.90
N THR A 129 -6.45 -13.25 12.06
CA THR A 129 -5.45 -12.53 12.85
C THR A 129 -4.69 -11.53 11.98
N SER A 130 -4.27 -10.43 12.59
CA SER A 130 -3.36 -9.46 11.98
C SER A 130 -2.14 -9.31 12.89
N GLU A 131 -0.95 -9.52 12.32
CA GLU A 131 0.33 -9.36 13.00
C GLU A 131 1.04 -8.12 12.44
N ILE A 132 1.55 -7.27 13.34
CA ILE A 132 2.44 -6.18 12.97
C ILE A 132 3.88 -6.69 12.99
N THR A 133 4.62 -6.40 11.94
CA THR A 133 6.04 -6.77 11.83
C THR A 133 6.82 -5.53 11.39
N HIS A 134 7.90 -5.22 12.08
CA HIS A 134 8.76 -4.09 11.68
C HIS A 134 9.77 -4.54 10.63
N VAL A 135 9.97 -3.66 9.65
CA VAL A 135 10.98 -3.84 8.59
C VAL A 135 12.38 -3.79 9.20
N ASP A 136 13.27 -4.67 8.74
CA ASP A 136 14.68 -4.61 9.13
C ASP A 136 15.32 -3.28 8.68
N GLU A 137 16.15 -2.68 9.55
CA GLU A 137 16.77 -1.37 9.29
C GLU A 137 17.52 -1.33 7.95
N SER A 138 18.14 -2.44 7.55
CA SER A 138 18.87 -2.53 6.28
C SER A 138 18.00 -2.39 5.02
N LEU A 139 16.68 -2.56 5.15
CA LEU A 139 15.71 -2.45 4.07
C LEU A 139 14.90 -1.15 4.14
N SER A 140 15.01 -0.40 5.22
CA SER A 140 14.16 0.76 5.50
C SER A 140 14.23 1.86 4.45
N GLU A 141 15.41 2.07 3.85
CA GLU A 141 15.60 3.08 2.79
C GLU A 141 14.83 2.75 1.50
N TYR A 142 14.52 1.47 1.29
CA TYR A 142 14.00 0.96 0.01
C TYR A 142 12.51 0.60 0.05
N LEU A 143 11.87 0.69 1.23
CA LEU A 143 10.50 0.22 1.41
C LEU A 143 9.55 1.35 1.80
N ALA A 144 8.28 1.19 1.44
CA ALA A 144 7.20 2.09 1.82
C ALA A 144 7.05 2.19 3.35
N PRO A 145 6.39 3.23 3.88
CA PRO A 145 6.15 3.42 5.32
C PRO A 145 5.44 2.26 6.00
N ALA A 146 4.48 1.67 5.31
CA ALA A 146 3.87 0.40 5.68
C ALA A 146 3.40 -0.32 4.42
N PHE A 147 3.16 -1.63 4.52
CA PHE A 147 2.58 -2.42 3.43
C PHE A 147 1.99 -3.72 3.96
N TYR A 148 0.89 -4.15 3.35
CA TYR A 148 0.29 -5.44 3.56
C TYR A 148 0.77 -6.43 2.49
N ILE A 149 1.17 -7.62 2.91
CA ILE A 149 1.43 -8.72 1.98
C ILE A 149 0.21 -9.62 1.94
N THR A 150 -0.39 -9.72 0.75
CA THR A 150 -1.57 -10.55 0.52
C THR A 150 -1.34 -11.98 1.00
N ALA A 151 -2.23 -12.45 1.85
CA ALA A 151 -2.19 -13.80 2.37
C ALA A 151 -2.40 -14.85 1.26
N PRO A 152 -1.91 -16.09 1.44
CA PRO A 152 -2.19 -17.18 0.51
C PRO A 152 -3.70 -17.39 0.35
N ILE A 153 -4.13 -17.69 -0.88
CA ILE A 153 -5.55 -17.90 -1.20
C ILE A 153 -6.18 -19.08 -0.47
N ASP A 154 -5.39 -20.06 -0.11
CA ASP A 154 -5.78 -21.30 0.57
C ASP A 154 -5.68 -21.22 2.10
N ASP A 155 -4.99 -20.19 2.63
CA ASP A 155 -4.92 -19.91 4.06
C ASP A 155 -4.71 -18.41 4.32
N TYR A 156 -5.82 -17.69 4.51
CA TYR A 156 -5.82 -16.27 4.88
C TYR A 156 -6.16 -16.02 6.37
N SER A 157 -5.96 -17.04 7.20
CA SER A 157 -6.23 -16.96 8.64
C SER A 157 -5.28 -16.04 9.39
N THR A 158 -4.04 -15.92 8.90
CA THR A 158 -3.01 -15.05 9.48
C THR A 158 -2.50 -14.08 8.44
N ASN A 159 -2.57 -12.78 8.77
CA ASN A 159 -2.19 -11.69 7.90
C ASN A 159 -1.09 -10.85 8.54
N ARG A 160 -0.22 -10.24 7.73
CA ARG A 160 0.88 -9.40 8.22
C ARG A 160 0.87 -8.05 7.56
N ILE A 161 0.98 -7.03 8.41
CA ILE A 161 1.24 -5.66 8.01
C ILE A 161 2.68 -5.34 8.43
N TYR A 162 3.49 -4.90 7.49
CA TYR A 162 4.86 -4.48 7.73
C TYR A 162 4.91 -2.98 7.93
N ILE A 163 5.65 -2.54 8.95
CA ILE A 163 5.84 -1.12 9.26
C ILE A 163 7.32 -0.79 9.15
N ASN A 164 7.60 0.28 8.43
CA ASN A 164 8.93 0.83 8.25
C ASN A 164 9.11 2.06 9.16
N ASN A 165 9.91 1.91 10.21
CA ASN A 165 10.14 2.95 11.20
C ASN A 165 11.25 3.94 10.81
N ALA A 166 11.79 3.89 9.58
CA ALA A 166 12.90 4.75 9.17
C ALA A 166 12.59 6.25 9.16
N ASN A 167 11.30 6.61 9.08
CA ASN A 167 10.85 7.98 8.99
C ASN A 167 10.03 8.36 10.22
N ASN A 168 10.26 9.56 10.74
CA ASN A 168 9.48 10.14 11.85
C ASN A 168 8.13 10.66 11.33
N TYR A 169 7.25 9.74 10.97
CA TYR A 169 5.86 10.09 10.64
C TYR A 169 5.07 10.44 11.89
N THR A 170 4.00 11.23 11.72
CA THR A 170 3.07 11.52 12.82
C THR A 170 2.21 10.31 13.13
N ASP A 171 1.70 10.21 14.37
CA ASP A 171 0.78 9.14 14.76
C ASP A 171 -0.47 9.11 13.87
N LEU A 172 -0.98 10.27 13.46
CA LEU A 172 -2.11 10.37 12.54
C LEU A 172 -1.78 9.77 11.16
N TYR A 173 -0.58 10.03 10.63
CA TYR A 173 -0.13 9.44 9.38
C TYR A 173 -0.06 7.91 9.47
N TYR A 174 0.48 7.38 10.56
CA TYR A 174 0.47 5.93 10.80
C TYR A 174 -0.94 5.38 10.91
N PHE A 175 -1.83 6.07 11.59
CA PHE A 175 -3.22 5.63 11.75
C PHE A 175 -3.93 5.52 10.40
N THR A 176 -3.82 6.54 9.54
CA THR A 176 -4.44 6.50 8.19
C THR A 176 -3.77 5.46 7.30
N THR A 177 -2.44 5.29 7.39
CA THR A 177 -1.72 4.24 6.67
C THR A 177 -2.14 2.84 7.15
N LEU A 178 -2.35 2.63 8.44
CA LEU A 178 -2.86 1.37 8.96
C LEU A 178 -4.32 1.10 8.56
N ALA A 179 -5.11 2.14 8.33
CA ALA A 179 -6.44 1.98 7.73
C ALA A 179 -6.33 1.53 6.26
N HIS A 180 -5.40 2.10 5.49
CA HIS A 180 -5.09 1.74 4.11
C HIS A 180 -4.62 0.28 3.99
N GLU A 181 -3.61 -0.11 4.77
CA GLU A 181 -3.02 -1.45 4.71
C GLU A 181 -3.86 -2.53 5.42
N GLY A 182 -4.55 -2.14 6.49
CA GLY A 182 -5.24 -3.04 7.40
C GLY A 182 -6.76 -2.98 7.30
N TYR A 183 -7.38 -2.19 8.17
CA TYR A 183 -8.83 -2.12 8.36
C TYR A 183 -9.37 -0.69 8.19
N PRO A 184 -10.28 -0.48 7.22
CA PRO A 184 -10.90 -1.45 6.31
C PRO A 184 -10.23 -1.58 4.94
N GLY A 185 -8.92 -1.33 4.83
CA GLY A 185 -8.16 -1.31 3.58
C GLY A 185 -7.81 -2.69 3.00
N HIS A 186 -6.58 -2.84 2.52
CA HIS A 186 -6.13 -4.00 1.74
C HIS A 186 -6.36 -5.34 2.43
N LEU A 187 -5.98 -5.48 3.71
CA LEU A 187 -6.16 -6.73 4.45
C LEU A 187 -7.64 -7.10 4.57
N TYR A 188 -8.47 -6.14 4.99
CA TYR A 188 -9.91 -6.35 5.12
C TYR A 188 -10.55 -6.71 3.78
N GLN A 189 -10.27 -5.94 2.73
CA GLN A 189 -10.79 -6.16 1.38
C GLN A 189 -10.43 -7.56 0.87
N THR A 190 -9.17 -7.96 1.03
CA THR A 190 -8.67 -9.27 0.57
C THR A 190 -9.36 -10.41 1.32
N CYS A 191 -9.34 -10.39 2.66
CA CYS A 191 -9.94 -11.44 3.46
C CYS A 191 -11.45 -11.55 3.24
N LEU A 192 -12.14 -10.42 3.16
CA LEU A 192 -13.57 -10.41 2.89
C LEU A 192 -13.88 -10.99 1.50
N SER A 193 -13.10 -10.61 0.49
CA SER A 193 -13.25 -11.13 -0.88
C SER A 193 -13.04 -12.65 -0.92
N TYR A 194 -12.03 -13.16 -0.24
CA TYR A 194 -11.79 -14.61 -0.16
C TYR A 194 -12.91 -15.34 0.57
N SER A 195 -13.48 -14.74 1.62
CA SER A 195 -14.58 -15.34 2.38
C SER A 195 -15.87 -15.54 1.58
N TYR A 196 -16.05 -14.81 0.48
CA TYR A 196 -17.20 -15.00 -0.42
C TYR A 196 -17.08 -16.23 -1.30
N GLY A 197 -15.94 -16.92 -1.31
CA GLY A 197 -15.74 -18.16 -2.07
C GLY A 197 -15.82 -17.96 -3.58
N TYR A 198 -15.32 -16.84 -4.07
CA TYR A 198 -15.24 -16.61 -5.52
C TYR A 198 -14.37 -17.65 -6.22
N GLU A 199 -14.60 -17.82 -7.52
CA GLU A 199 -13.75 -18.69 -8.34
C GLU A 199 -12.27 -18.27 -8.19
N PRO A 200 -11.36 -19.22 -7.95
CA PRO A 200 -9.94 -18.92 -7.68
C PRO A 200 -9.26 -18.07 -8.76
N VAL A 201 -9.71 -18.16 -10.01
CA VAL A 201 -9.19 -17.34 -11.11
C VAL A 201 -9.30 -15.83 -10.83
N ARG A 202 -10.30 -15.40 -10.07
CA ARG A 202 -10.46 -13.98 -9.70
C ARG A 202 -9.33 -13.47 -8.80
N CYS A 203 -8.76 -14.34 -8.00
CA CYS A 203 -7.65 -13.99 -7.13
C CYS A 203 -6.32 -13.87 -7.89
N LEU A 204 -6.26 -14.39 -9.12
CA LEU A 204 -5.10 -14.25 -10.03
C LEU A 204 -5.18 -13.01 -10.92
N LEU A 205 -6.35 -12.36 -10.96
CA LEU A 205 -6.54 -11.15 -11.74
C LEU A 205 -6.20 -9.93 -10.87
N SER A 206 -5.40 -9.04 -11.42
CA SER A 206 -5.03 -7.80 -10.75
C SER A 206 -5.86 -6.64 -11.30
N TYR A 207 -6.44 -5.85 -10.39
CA TYR A 207 -7.19 -4.64 -10.71
C TYR A 207 -6.68 -3.48 -9.84
N PRO A 208 -5.47 -2.94 -10.12
CA PRO A 208 -4.82 -1.96 -9.25
C PRO A 208 -5.68 -0.74 -8.96
N GLY A 209 -6.36 -0.18 -9.96
CA GLY A 209 -7.24 0.97 -9.77
C GLY A 209 -8.39 0.71 -8.79
N TYR A 210 -8.92 -0.51 -8.76
CA TYR A 210 -9.93 -0.90 -7.78
C TYR A 210 -9.33 -1.13 -6.38
N VAL A 211 -8.21 -1.82 -6.31
CA VAL A 211 -7.57 -2.19 -5.05
C VAL A 211 -7.03 -0.94 -4.33
N GLU A 212 -6.29 -0.11 -5.05
CA GLU A 212 -5.72 1.13 -4.51
C GLU A 212 -6.78 2.21 -4.29
N GLY A 213 -7.76 2.31 -5.19
CA GLY A 213 -8.88 3.24 -5.04
C GLY A 213 -9.73 2.94 -3.81
N TRP A 214 -9.95 1.65 -3.51
CA TRP A 214 -10.58 1.24 -2.25
C TRP A 214 -9.75 1.68 -1.04
N ALA A 215 -8.46 1.35 -1.03
CA ALA A 215 -7.59 1.65 0.10
C ALA A 215 -7.45 3.16 0.33
N THR A 216 -7.35 3.96 -0.73
CA THR A 216 -7.34 5.43 -0.66
C THR A 216 -8.66 5.98 -0.13
N TYR A 217 -9.80 5.45 -0.61
CA TYR A 217 -11.12 5.86 -0.11
C TYR A 217 -11.28 5.64 1.39
N VAL A 218 -10.89 4.47 1.89
CA VAL A 218 -11.01 4.15 3.31
C VAL A 218 -9.94 4.83 4.17
N GLU A 219 -8.79 5.18 3.61
CA GLU A 219 -7.80 6.04 4.26
C GLU A 219 -8.38 7.43 4.56
N MET A 220 -9.16 8.00 3.62
CA MET A 220 -9.88 9.26 3.87
C MET A 220 -10.94 9.12 4.96
N MET A 221 -11.66 8.01 5.02
CA MET A 221 -12.62 7.74 6.12
C MET A 221 -11.93 7.58 7.49
N ALA A 222 -10.65 7.23 7.50
CA ALA A 222 -9.92 7.04 8.75
C ALA A 222 -9.81 8.32 9.59
N TYR A 223 -9.89 9.50 9.00
CA TYR A 223 -9.96 10.76 9.75
C TYR A 223 -11.21 10.81 10.64
N ASP A 224 -12.37 10.40 10.14
CA ASP A 224 -13.60 10.30 10.92
C ASP A 224 -13.46 9.25 12.05
N TYR A 225 -12.76 8.15 11.78
CA TYR A 225 -12.49 7.13 12.81
C TYR A 225 -11.49 7.61 13.85
N ALA A 226 -10.62 8.54 13.51
CA ALA A 226 -9.75 9.24 14.46
C ALA A 226 -10.49 10.27 15.31
N GLY A 227 -11.74 10.60 14.97
CA GLY A 227 -12.56 11.60 15.66
C GLY A 227 -12.26 13.05 15.23
N LEU A 228 -11.79 13.21 14.01
CA LEU A 228 -11.41 14.48 13.40
C LEU A 228 -12.50 15.03 12.49
#